data_15d54911920dfee5eed0533f0c6723b0
#
_entry.id   15d54911920dfee5eed0533f0c6723b0
#
_cell.length_a   1.000
_cell.length_b   1.000
_cell.length_c   1.000
_cell.angle_alpha   90.00
_cell.angle_beta   90.00
_cell.angle_gamma   90.00
#
_symmetry.space_group_name_H-M   'P 1'
#
loop_
_entity.id
_entity.type
_entity.pdbx_description
1 polymer ?
#
loop_
_entity_poly.entity_id
_entity_poly.type
_entity_poly.pdbx_seq_one_letter_code
_entity_poly.pdbx_strand_id
1 'polypeptide(L)'
;FAVPPAISAALARRLEHPIFGYEWPSAKLHGVVVDWLARRYGWQVKAEDIMFLPGLVSGTNLVMRAFGHAGDEALCWTPSYPPFLGAPANNGMQLKTVTLAESAKGHEARYDLDFDAFERAFTGRSRVYIHCHPHNPTGREYTRDEMARLGELCLKNNVVILSDEIHCDLMLDGRPHLPMAMVSPEIAQNTVTLMAPSKTFNVPGLGCAFAVVQNPVLRKRMHNAEMGIVPHVNVLGQVACEAAFSECDAWLDDLLVY
;
A
#
# COMPACT_ATOMS: atom_id res chain seq x y z
N PHE A 1 -8.73 -17.69 -9.49
CA PHE A 1 -9.59 -18.25 -8.43
C PHE A 1 -10.89 -17.46 -8.32
N ALA A 2 -11.99 -18.11 -7.95
CA ALA A 2 -13.21 -17.42 -7.56
C ALA A 2 -12.98 -16.66 -6.24
N VAL A 3 -13.76 -15.59 -6.03
CA VAL A 3 -13.74 -14.88 -4.75
C VAL A 3 -14.23 -15.77 -3.61
N PRO A 4 -13.82 -15.53 -2.36
CA PRO A 4 -14.34 -16.24 -1.20
C PRO A 4 -15.89 -16.22 -1.17
N PRO A 5 -16.56 -17.34 -0.84
CA PRO A 5 -18.02 -17.39 -0.77
C PRO A 5 -18.64 -16.36 0.18
N ALA A 6 -17.97 -16.03 1.28
CA ALA A 6 -18.42 -15.02 2.23
C ALA A 6 -18.56 -13.63 1.58
N ILE A 7 -17.64 -13.25 0.70
CA ILE A 7 -17.72 -11.97 -0.04
C ILE A 7 -18.95 -11.98 -0.96
N SER A 8 -19.15 -13.04 -1.75
CA SER A 8 -20.31 -13.16 -2.64
C SER A 8 -21.63 -13.10 -1.86
N ALA A 9 -21.70 -13.79 -0.71
CA ALA A 9 -22.89 -13.78 0.15
C ALA A 9 -23.15 -12.39 0.76
N ALA A 10 -22.10 -11.69 1.19
CA ALA A 10 -22.24 -10.33 1.73
C ALA A 10 -22.74 -9.34 0.66
N LEU A 11 -22.25 -9.44 -0.55
CA LEU A 11 -22.72 -8.62 -1.69
C LEU A 11 -24.18 -8.94 -2.02
N ALA A 12 -24.56 -10.22 -2.07
CA ALA A 12 -25.95 -10.63 -2.34
C ALA A 12 -26.90 -10.04 -1.28
N ARG A 13 -26.57 -10.17 0.01
CA ARG A 13 -27.37 -9.56 1.11
C ARG A 13 -27.48 -8.04 0.96
N ARG A 14 -26.38 -7.36 0.55
CA ARG A 14 -26.41 -5.90 0.36
C ARG A 14 -27.34 -5.48 -0.78
N LEU A 15 -27.45 -6.28 -1.83
CA LEU A 15 -28.35 -6.03 -2.97
C LEU A 15 -29.84 -6.17 -2.62
N GLU A 16 -30.19 -6.88 -1.56
CA GLU A 16 -31.59 -6.95 -1.06
C GLU A 16 -32.10 -5.58 -0.58
N HIS A 17 -31.18 -4.66 -0.22
CA HIS A 17 -31.48 -3.27 0.07
C HIS A 17 -30.95 -2.36 -1.06
N PRO A 18 -31.70 -2.16 -2.17
CA PRO A 18 -31.19 -1.55 -3.40
C PRO A 18 -31.17 -0.02 -3.35
N ILE A 19 -30.62 0.55 -2.28
CA ILE A 19 -30.38 1.99 -2.12
C ILE A 19 -28.87 2.20 -2.10
N PHE A 20 -28.35 2.88 -3.11
CA PHE A 20 -26.91 3.09 -3.33
C PHE A 20 -26.59 4.59 -3.26
N GLY A 21 -26.85 5.19 -2.10
CA GLY A 21 -26.46 6.57 -1.80
C GLY A 21 -24.98 6.70 -1.48
N TYR A 22 -24.54 7.92 -1.21
CA TYR A 22 -23.22 8.16 -0.65
C TYR A 22 -23.15 7.57 0.75
N GLU A 23 -22.11 6.75 0.98
CA GLU A 23 -21.88 6.12 2.28
C GLU A 23 -20.42 6.34 2.70
N TRP A 24 -20.25 6.74 3.94
CA TRP A 24 -18.93 6.85 4.56
C TRP A 24 -18.52 5.50 5.14
N PRO A 25 -17.22 5.17 5.12
CA PRO A 25 -16.73 3.97 5.78
C PRO A 25 -17.17 3.91 7.24
N SER A 26 -17.86 2.84 7.61
CA SER A 26 -18.45 2.68 8.94
C SER A 26 -17.36 2.46 10.01
N ALA A 27 -17.71 2.73 11.28
CA ALA A 27 -16.84 2.38 12.41
C ALA A 27 -16.53 0.88 12.45
N LYS A 28 -17.49 0.03 12.01
CA LYS A 28 -17.29 -1.42 11.88
C LYS A 28 -16.21 -1.74 10.86
N LEU A 29 -16.25 -1.14 9.67
CA LEU A 29 -15.25 -1.37 8.63
C LEU A 29 -13.85 -0.93 9.10
N HIS A 30 -13.74 0.22 9.78
CA HIS A 30 -12.46 0.63 10.40
C HIS A 30 -11.97 -0.39 11.42
N GLY A 31 -12.86 -0.88 12.31
CA GLY A 31 -12.53 -1.90 13.30
C GLY A 31 -12.04 -3.20 12.66
N VAL A 32 -12.71 -3.68 11.61
CA VAL A 32 -12.31 -4.88 10.88
C VAL A 32 -10.91 -4.74 10.27
N VAL A 33 -10.57 -3.58 9.70
CA VAL A 33 -9.22 -3.34 9.16
C VAL A 33 -8.19 -3.29 10.28
N VAL A 34 -8.46 -2.60 11.39
CA VAL A 34 -7.58 -2.57 12.57
C VAL A 34 -7.30 -3.99 13.08
N ASP A 35 -8.36 -4.78 13.24
CA ASP A 35 -8.26 -6.17 13.71
C ASP A 35 -7.47 -7.05 12.74
N TRP A 36 -7.64 -6.88 11.42
CA TRP A 36 -6.87 -7.58 10.41
C TRP A 36 -5.38 -7.30 10.54
N LEU A 37 -5.00 -6.01 10.60
CA LEU A 37 -3.60 -5.60 10.73
C LEU A 37 -2.97 -6.14 12.01
N ALA A 38 -3.72 -6.14 13.12
CA ALA A 38 -3.26 -6.69 14.39
C ALA A 38 -3.08 -8.22 14.33
N ARG A 39 -4.04 -8.96 13.74
CA ARG A 39 -4.00 -10.43 13.69
C ARG A 39 -2.95 -10.95 12.71
N ARG A 40 -2.87 -10.35 11.50
CA ARG A 40 -2.00 -10.86 10.43
C ARG A 40 -0.55 -10.41 10.57
N TYR A 41 -0.32 -9.19 11.07
CA TYR A 41 1.02 -8.60 11.10
C TYR A 41 1.50 -8.22 12.50
N GLY A 42 0.65 -8.29 13.53
CA GLY A 42 0.96 -7.77 14.86
C GLY A 42 1.01 -6.23 14.89
N TRP A 43 0.50 -5.57 13.84
CA TRP A 43 0.59 -4.12 13.70
C TRP A 43 -0.56 -3.42 14.41
N GLN A 44 -0.22 -2.66 15.46
CA GLN A 44 -1.19 -1.91 16.25
C GLN A 44 -1.37 -0.51 15.66
N VAL A 45 -2.55 -0.26 15.11
CA VAL A 45 -2.96 1.05 14.57
C VAL A 45 -4.29 1.47 15.16
N LYS A 46 -4.62 2.75 15.05
CA LYS A 46 -5.93 3.27 15.48
C LYS A 46 -6.84 3.40 14.26
N ALA A 47 -8.16 3.37 14.50
CA ALA A 47 -9.15 3.60 13.44
C ALA A 47 -8.94 4.95 12.72
N GLU A 48 -8.51 5.98 13.44
CA GLU A 48 -8.21 7.31 12.89
C GLU A 48 -7.00 7.34 11.95
N ASP A 49 -6.10 6.32 12.03
CA ASP A 49 -4.94 6.22 11.14
C ASP A 49 -5.30 5.72 9.75
N ILE A 50 -6.54 5.23 9.57
CA ILE A 50 -7.01 4.59 8.33
C ILE A 50 -7.79 5.59 7.49
N MET A 51 -7.38 5.75 6.22
CA MET A 51 -8.08 6.51 5.19
C MET A 51 -8.50 5.56 4.08
N PHE A 52 -9.80 5.43 3.81
CA PHE A 52 -10.29 4.59 2.72
C PHE A 52 -10.17 5.30 1.37
N LEU A 53 -9.80 4.54 0.34
CA LEU A 53 -9.48 4.99 -1.01
C LEU A 53 -10.13 4.07 -2.05
N PRO A 54 -10.49 4.55 -3.24
CA PRO A 54 -11.10 3.72 -4.29
C PRO A 54 -10.11 2.71 -4.92
N GLY A 55 -8.80 2.85 -4.66
CA GLY A 55 -7.77 1.95 -5.15
C GLY A 55 -6.37 2.49 -4.91
N LEU A 56 -5.35 1.61 -5.02
CA LEU A 56 -3.96 1.97 -4.73
C LEU A 56 -3.35 2.92 -5.77
N VAL A 57 -3.72 2.80 -7.03
CA VAL A 57 -3.23 3.74 -8.07
C VAL A 57 -3.70 5.16 -7.76
N SER A 58 -4.96 5.34 -7.33
CA SER A 58 -5.46 6.62 -6.84
C SER A 58 -4.70 7.07 -5.59
N GLY A 59 -4.45 6.15 -4.64
CA GLY A 59 -3.67 6.42 -3.44
C GLY A 59 -2.24 6.86 -3.75
N THR A 60 -1.56 6.20 -4.68
CA THR A 60 -0.21 6.58 -5.13
C THR A 60 -0.18 8.00 -5.69
N ASN A 61 -1.12 8.35 -6.58
CA ASN A 61 -1.23 9.70 -7.13
C ASN A 61 -1.59 10.73 -6.04
N LEU A 62 -2.42 10.33 -5.07
CA LEU A 62 -2.76 11.20 -3.93
C LEU A 62 -1.53 11.51 -3.06
N VAL A 63 -0.65 10.52 -2.82
CA VAL A 63 0.62 10.75 -2.10
C VAL A 63 1.51 11.73 -2.87
N MET A 64 1.66 11.55 -4.20
CA MET A 64 2.43 12.51 -5.01
C MET A 64 1.88 13.92 -4.86
N ARG A 65 0.56 14.07 -4.97
CA ARG A 65 -0.13 15.36 -4.83
C ARG A 65 -0.02 15.96 -3.42
N ALA A 66 -0.06 15.13 -2.38
CA ALA A 66 0.01 15.58 -0.99
C ALA A 66 1.40 16.07 -0.58
N PHE A 67 2.45 15.47 -1.13
CA PHE A 67 3.82 15.69 -0.64
C PHE A 67 4.76 16.33 -1.66
N GLY A 68 4.42 16.34 -2.96
CA GLY A 68 5.18 16.95 -4.01
C GLY A 68 4.56 18.19 -4.61
N HIS A 69 5.37 18.97 -5.31
CA HIS A 69 4.98 20.10 -6.13
C HIS A 69 5.59 19.95 -7.52
N ALA A 70 5.16 20.78 -8.47
CA ALA A 70 5.72 20.78 -9.82
C ALA A 70 7.26 20.98 -9.77
N GLY A 71 7.99 20.07 -10.41
CA GLY A 71 9.44 20.05 -10.44
C GLY A 71 10.14 19.33 -9.29
N ASP A 72 9.41 18.92 -8.23
CA ASP A 72 9.92 18.02 -7.21
C ASP A 72 10.15 16.60 -7.78
N GLU A 73 10.82 15.75 -7.03
CA GLU A 73 11.23 14.42 -7.48
C GLU A 73 10.65 13.31 -6.60
N ALA A 74 10.28 12.20 -7.25
CA ALA A 74 9.95 10.94 -6.57
C ALA A 74 10.97 9.87 -6.97
N LEU A 75 11.47 9.11 -5.99
CA LEU A 75 12.40 8.00 -6.18
C LEU A 75 11.65 6.68 -6.30
N CYS A 76 12.11 5.79 -7.18
CA CYS A 76 11.57 4.45 -7.33
C CYS A 76 12.66 3.48 -7.80
N TRP A 77 12.64 2.25 -7.30
CA TRP A 77 13.45 1.16 -7.85
C TRP A 77 12.89 0.68 -9.18
N THR A 78 13.78 0.23 -10.08
CA THR A 78 13.40 -0.45 -11.34
C THR A 78 14.07 -1.82 -11.45
N PRO A 79 13.43 -2.81 -12.11
CA PRO A 79 12.09 -2.76 -12.72
C PRO A 79 10.99 -2.48 -11.69
N SER A 80 9.86 -1.90 -12.12
CA SER A 80 8.77 -1.51 -11.21
C SER A 80 7.40 -1.63 -11.86
N TYR A 81 6.35 -1.59 -11.05
CA TYR A 81 4.98 -1.56 -11.53
C TYR A 81 4.71 -0.27 -12.32
N PRO A 82 4.21 -0.36 -13.59
CA PRO A 82 4.13 0.81 -14.48
C PRO A 82 3.40 2.03 -13.90
N PRO A 83 2.30 1.91 -13.12
CA PRO A 83 1.67 3.06 -12.51
C PRO A 83 2.56 3.86 -11.54
N PHE A 84 3.56 3.24 -10.89
CA PHE A 84 4.51 3.98 -10.06
C PHE A 84 5.42 4.88 -10.90
N LEU A 85 5.76 4.43 -12.10
CA LEU A 85 6.59 5.21 -13.03
C LEU A 85 5.84 6.41 -13.60
N GLY A 86 4.51 6.31 -13.75
CA GLY A 86 3.66 7.38 -14.28
C GLY A 86 3.18 8.37 -13.22
N ALA A 87 3.00 7.95 -11.96
CA ALA A 87 2.39 8.77 -10.93
C ALA A 87 3.10 10.12 -10.66
N PRO A 88 4.45 10.20 -10.64
CA PRO A 88 5.13 11.50 -10.51
C PRO A 88 4.76 12.47 -11.63
N ALA A 89 4.82 12.04 -12.89
CA ALA A 89 4.51 12.89 -14.04
C ALA A 89 3.04 13.37 -14.04
N ASN A 90 2.10 12.53 -13.63
CA ASN A 90 0.68 12.90 -13.47
C ASN A 90 0.48 14.07 -12.49
N ASN A 91 1.44 14.29 -11.59
CA ASN A 91 1.38 15.34 -10.56
C ASN A 91 2.46 16.43 -10.77
N GLY A 92 3.04 16.52 -11.98
CA GLY A 92 4.04 17.53 -12.32
C GLY A 92 5.42 17.30 -11.69
N MET A 93 5.63 16.15 -11.06
CA MET A 93 6.90 15.75 -10.47
C MET A 93 7.78 15.01 -11.49
N GLN A 94 9.06 14.89 -11.17
CA GLN A 94 10.03 14.11 -11.95
C GLN A 94 10.25 12.76 -11.30
N LEU A 95 10.33 11.70 -12.11
CA LEU A 95 10.72 10.37 -11.64
C LEU A 95 12.25 10.25 -11.61
N LYS A 96 12.80 9.80 -10.50
CA LYS A 96 14.18 9.34 -10.34
C LYS A 96 14.19 7.84 -10.11
N THR A 97 14.88 7.10 -10.94
CA THR A 97 14.96 5.64 -10.81
C THR A 97 16.36 5.20 -10.41
N VAL A 98 16.40 4.17 -9.58
CA VAL A 98 17.60 3.40 -9.29
C VAL A 98 17.34 1.96 -9.70
N THR A 99 18.23 1.37 -10.48
CA THR A 99 18.06 0.02 -10.97
C THR A 99 18.53 -0.99 -9.93
N LEU A 100 17.68 -2.00 -9.65
CA LEU A 100 18.08 -3.14 -8.84
C LEU A 100 19.20 -3.90 -9.55
N ALA A 101 20.22 -4.32 -8.82
CA ALA A 101 21.29 -5.12 -9.36
C ALA A 101 20.79 -6.55 -9.61
N GLU A 102 20.64 -6.91 -10.87
CA GLU A 102 20.22 -8.26 -11.26
C GLU A 102 21.44 -9.21 -11.30
N SER A 103 21.28 -10.37 -10.65
CA SER A 103 22.21 -11.47 -10.75
C SER A 103 21.43 -12.76 -11.02
N ALA A 104 21.94 -13.61 -11.89
CA ALA A 104 21.31 -14.90 -12.22
C ALA A 104 22.26 -16.05 -11.92
N LYS A 105 21.73 -17.11 -11.30
CA LYS A 105 22.44 -18.37 -11.08
C LYS A 105 21.53 -19.55 -11.46
N GLY A 106 21.80 -20.16 -12.61
CA GLY A 106 20.94 -21.22 -13.15
C GLY A 106 19.56 -20.67 -13.52
N HIS A 107 18.52 -21.14 -12.84
CA HIS A 107 17.13 -20.69 -13.03
C HIS A 107 16.67 -19.65 -11.99
N GLU A 108 17.55 -19.23 -11.09
CA GLU A 108 17.25 -18.24 -10.06
C GLU A 108 17.78 -16.87 -10.49
N ALA A 109 16.90 -15.87 -10.49
CA ALA A 109 17.25 -14.46 -10.61
C ALA A 109 17.17 -13.81 -9.23
N ARG A 110 18.16 -12.98 -8.90
CA ARG A 110 18.18 -12.14 -7.70
C ARG A 110 18.24 -10.68 -8.09
N TYR A 111 17.60 -9.85 -7.29
CA TYR A 111 17.53 -8.40 -7.48
C TYR A 111 17.97 -7.73 -6.17
N ASP A 112 19.20 -7.25 -6.14
CA ASP A 112 19.79 -6.66 -4.94
C ASP A 112 19.74 -5.12 -4.97
N LEU A 113 19.73 -4.50 -3.78
CA LEU A 113 19.70 -3.05 -3.61
C LEU A 113 21.11 -2.49 -3.70
N ASP A 114 21.35 -1.56 -4.62
CA ASP A 114 22.53 -0.68 -4.60
C ASP A 114 22.24 0.55 -3.72
N PHE A 115 22.54 0.42 -2.44
CA PHE A 115 22.29 1.49 -1.46
C PHE A 115 23.11 2.75 -1.74
N ASP A 116 24.31 2.63 -2.31
CA ASP A 116 25.14 3.77 -2.64
C ASP A 116 24.56 4.53 -3.83
N ALA A 117 24.05 3.82 -4.85
CA ALA A 117 23.33 4.45 -5.94
C ALA A 117 22.03 5.09 -5.45
N PHE A 118 21.31 4.45 -4.53
CA PHE A 118 20.08 5.00 -3.94
C PHE A 118 20.36 6.27 -3.13
N GLU A 119 21.41 6.30 -2.30
CA GLU A 119 21.81 7.49 -1.54
C GLU A 119 22.20 8.64 -2.48
N ARG A 120 22.95 8.36 -3.55
CA ARG A 120 23.30 9.37 -4.57
C ARG A 120 22.10 9.90 -5.37
N ALA A 121 21.00 9.17 -5.43
CA ALA A 121 19.80 9.61 -6.15
C ALA A 121 19.02 10.72 -5.45
N PHE A 122 19.21 10.89 -4.13
CA PHE A 122 18.55 11.98 -3.39
C PHE A 122 19.11 13.33 -3.80
N THR A 123 18.22 14.28 -3.98
CA THR A 123 18.53 15.69 -4.23
C THR A 123 17.73 16.60 -3.29
N GLY A 124 18.01 17.90 -3.29
CA GLY A 124 17.22 18.87 -2.53
C GLY A 124 15.74 18.97 -2.98
N ARG A 125 15.37 18.33 -4.11
CA ARG A 125 14.00 18.26 -4.64
C ARG A 125 13.30 16.94 -4.37
N SER A 126 13.96 15.94 -3.83
CA SER A 126 13.36 14.66 -3.50
C SER A 126 12.29 14.82 -2.43
N ARG A 127 11.09 14.28 -2.63
CA ARG A 127 9.95 14.41 -1.71
C ARG A 127 9.31 13.08 -1.33
N VAL A 128 9.25 12.12 -2.27
CA VAL A 128 8.61 10.83 -2.06
C VAL A 128 9.53 9.72 -2.52
N TYR A 129 9.63 8.66 -1.73
CA TYR A 129 10.18 7.38 -2.14
C TYR A 129 9.03 6.38 -2.28
N ILE A 130 8.92 5.76 -3.46
CA ILE A 130 7.93 4.72 -3.75
C ILE A 130 8.56 3.37 -3.42
N HIS A 131 8.11 2.78 -2.32
CA HIS A 131 8.48 1.45 -1.85
C HIS A 131 7.37 0.46 -2.22
N CYS A 132 7.69 -0.63 -2.89
CA CYS A 132 6.76 -1.73 -3.18
C CYS A 132 7.21 -2.97 -2.42
N HIS A 133 6.38 -3.48 -1.52
CA HIS A 133 6.76 -4.57 -0.65
C HIS A 133 5.57 -5.49 -0.30
N PRO A 134 5.57 -6.76 -0.71
CA PRO A 134 6.53 -7.45 -1.58
C PRO A 134 6.64 -6.80 -2.97
N HIS A 135 7.84 -6.86 -3.57
CA HIS A 135 8.17 -6.07 -4.74
C HIS A 135 7.60 -6.65 -6.04
N ASN A 136 6.82 -5.86 -6.75
CA ASN A 136 6.31 -6.15 -8.08
C ASN A 136 7.16 -5.38 -9.13
N PRO A 137 7.81 -6.05 -10.13
CA PRO A 137 7.48 -7.40 -10.63
C PRO A 137 8.41 -8.53 -10.14
N THR A 138 9.42 -8.25 -9.32
CA THR A 138 10.48 -9.24 -9.02
C THR A 138 10.06 -10.32 -8.01
N GLY A 139 8.95 -10.15 -7.30
CA GLY A 139 8.52 -11.04 -6.22
C GLY A 139 9.42 -10.98 -4.97
N ARG A 140 10.35 -10.01 -4.92
CA ARG A 140 11.31 -9.88 -3.84
C ARG A 140 10.65 -9.35 -2.57
N GLU A 141 10.99 -9.95 -1.46
CA GLU A 141 10.77 -9.42 -0.12
C GLU A 141 12.03 -8.71 0.37
N TYR A 142 11.87 -7.55 1.00
CA TYR A 142 12.97 -6.83 1.64
C TYR A 142 13.17 -7.32 3.06
N THR A 143 14.42 -7.46 3.48
CA THR A 143 14.76 -7.77 4.86
C THR A 143 14.50 -6.56 5.77
N ARG A 144 14.36 -6.81 7.09
CA ARG A 144 14.22 -5.73 8.09
C ARG A 144 15.37 -4.73 8.00
N ASP A 145 16.61 -5.21 7.85
CA ASP A 145 17.81 -4.36 7.79
C ASP A 145 17.83 -3.50 6.52
N GLU A 146 17.42 -4.06 5.39
CA GLU A 146 17.29 -3.30 4.15
C GLU A 146 16.22 -2.20 4.27
N MET A 147 15.06 -2.53 4.82
CA MET A 147 13.99 -1.56 5.05
C MET A 147 14.40 -0.49 6.05
N ALA A 148 15.12 -0.85 7.12
CA ALA A 148 15.66 0.10 8.09
C ALA A 148 16.60 1.10 7.40
N ARG A 149 17.55 0.61 6.59
CA ARG A 149 18.48 1.46 5.85
C ARG A 149 17.78 2.37 4.83
N LEU A 150 16.78 1.86 4.09
CA LEU A 150 15.96 2.67 3.19
C LEU A 150 15.20 3.77 3.95
N GLY A 151 14.61 3.42 5.09
CA GLY A 151 13.89 4.34 5.95
C GLY A 151 14.78 5.44 6.52
N GLU A 152 15.97 5.09 7.02
CA GLU A 152 16.96 6.03 7.53
C GLU A 152 17.42 7.03 6.45
N LEU A 153 17.66 6.55 5.24
CA LEU A 153 18.01 7.42 4.10
C LEU A 153 16.87 8.40 3.77
N CYS A 154 15.62 7.93 3.80
CA CYS A 154 14.46 8.80 3.60
C CYS A 154 14.31 9.84 4.72
N LEU A 155 14.46 9.45 5.99
CA LEU A 155 14.43 10.36 7.14
C LEU A 155 15.53 11.41 7.07
N LYS A 156 16.77 11.00 6.78
CA LYS A 156 17.94 11.89 6.60
C LYS A 156 17.70 12.98 5.55
N ASN A 157 16.96 12.64 4.49
CA ASN A 157 16.71 13.54 3.36
C ASN A 157 15.32 14.22 3.41
N ASN A 158 14.52 14.03 4.48
CA ASN A 158 13.17 14.55 4.60
C ASN A 158 12.23 14.10 3.46
N VAL A 159 12.33 12.84 3.05
CA VAL A 159 11.57 12.22 1.97
C VAL A 159 10.52 11.29 2.58
N VAL A 160 9.25 11.50 2.25
CA VAL A 160 8.13 10.65 2.71
C VAL A 160 8.19 9.29 2.01
N ILE A 161 7.93 8.22 2.76
CA ILE A 161 7.86 6.87 2.23
C ILE A 161 6.41 6.57 1.86
N LEU A 162 6.15 6.30 0.57
CA LEU A 162 4.96 5.63 0.10
C LEU A 162 5.25 4.14 0.06
N SER A 163 4.67 3.35 0.96
CA SER A 163 4.80 1.90 0.96
C SER A 163 3.56 1.26 0.36
N ASP A 164 3.67 0.74 -0.86
CA ASP A 164 2.62 -0.07 -1.48
C ASP A 164 2.81 -1.52 -1.06
N GLU A 165 1.90 -1.99 -0.21
CA GLU A 165 1.93 -3.32 0.39
C GLU A 165 0.74 -4.18 -0.04
N ILE A 166 0.23 -3.97 -1.27
CA ILE A 166 -0.96 -4.66 -1.80
C ILE A 166 -0.80 -6.19 -1.86
N HIS A 167 0.44 -6.69 -1.88
CA HIS A 167 0.74 -8.13 -1.95
C HIS A 167 1.09 -8.74 -0.58
N CYS A 168 0.96 -8.01 0.50
CA CYS A 168 1.39 -8.37 1.86
C CYS A 168 0.80 -9.69 2.39
N ASP A 169 -0.42 -10.05 2.01
CA ASP A 169 -1.05 -11.31 2.45
C ASP A 169 -0.59 -12.54 1.66
N LEU A 170 0.10 -12.35 0.52
CA LEU A 170 0.49 -13.42 -0.40
C LEU A 170 1.96 -13.83 -0.20
N MET A 171 2.32 -14.13 1.05
CA MET A 171 3.64 -14.62 1.43
C MET A 171 3.71 -16.14 1.23
N LEU A 172 4.19 -16.57 0.05
CA LEU A 172 4.10 -17.97 -0.40
C LEU A 172 5.08 -18.93 0.27
N ASP A 173 6.06 -18.41 0.99
CA ASP A 173 7.08 -19.20 1.71
C ASP A 173 6.81 -19.35 3.21
N GLY A 174 5.62 -18.92 3.66
CA GLY A 174 5.16 -19.03 5.05
C GLY A 174 5.82 -18.04 6.02
N ARG A 175 6.67 -17.11 5.54
CA ARG A 175 7.19 -16.03 6.39
C ARG A 175 6.12 -14.97 6.64
N PRO A 176 6.06 -14.38 7.82
CA PRO A 176 5.15 -13.26 8.05
C PRO A 176 5.64 -12.02 7.30
N HIS A 177 4.72 -11.31 6.63
CA HIS A 177 5.02 -10.00 6.08
C HIS A 177 5.38 -9.01 7.19
N LEU A 178 6.38 -8.17 6.95
CA LEU A 178 6.77 -7.07 7.83
C LEU A 178 6.41 -5.73 7.18
N PRO A 179 5.38 -5.02 7.63
CA PRO A 179 5.07 -3.68 7.14
C PRO A 179 6.23 -2.70 7.33
N MET A 180 6.48 -1.83 6.34
CA MET A 180 7.52 -0.80 6.40
C MET A 180 7.39 0.08 7.65
N ALA A 181 6.17 0.42 8.04
CA ALA A 181 5.88 1.21 9.23
C ALA A 181 6.18 0.48 10.56
N MET A 182 6.43 -0.83 10.55
CA MET A 182 6.79 -1.59 11.74
C MET A 182 8.30 -1.74 11.95
N VAL A 183 9.11 -1.15 11.07
CA VAL A 183 10.57 -1.22 11.18
C VAL A 183 11.08 -0.41 12.39
N SER A 184 10.61 0.84 12.52
CA SER A 184 10.85 1.69 13.69
C SER A 184 9.74 2.74 13.85
N PRO A 185 9.58 3.33 15.06
CA PRO A 185 8.61 4.41 15.29
C PRO A 185 8.84 5.63 14.39
N GLU A 186 10.08 6.00 14.13
CA GLU A 186 10.46 7.14 13.28
C GLU A 186 10.06 6.90 11.84
N ILE A 187 10.30 5.68 11.34
CA ILE A 187 9.90 5.26 10.00
C ILE A 187 8.37 5.25 9.89
N ALA A 188 7.66 4.73 10.91
CA ALA A 188 6.20 4.76 10.96
C ALA A 188 5.63 6.19 10.81
N GLN A 189 6.24 7.16 11.48
CA GLN A 189 5.83 8.57 11.40
C GLN A 189 6.15 9.24 10.06
N ASN A 190 6.95 8.60 9.20
CA ASN A 190 7.32 9.10 7.88
C ASN A 190 6.74 8.27 6.73
N THR A 191 5.85 7.32 7.02
CA THR A 191 5.32 6.37 6.04
C THR A 191 3.82 6.55 5.83
N VAL A 192 3.42 6.48 4.56
CA VAL A 192 2.05 6.25 4.10
C VAL A 192 2.01 4.84 3.53
N THR A 193 1.37 3.90 4.23
CA THR A 193 1.23 2.52 3.77
C THR A 193 -0.09 2.35 3.02
N LEU A 194 -0.05 1.83 1.80
CA LEU A 194 -1.24 1.53 0.99
C LEU A 194 -1.49 0.03 0.96
N MET A 195 -2.72 -0.38 1.27
CA MET A 195 -3.15 -1.77 1.31
C MET A 195 -4.56 -1.93 0.74
N ALA A 196 -4.93 -3.15 0.35
CA ALA A 196 -6.27 -3.46 -0.13
C ALA A 196 -6.56 -4.97 -0.09
N PRO A 197 -7.82 -5.39 0.03
CA PRO A 197 -8.20 -6.80 -0.09
C PRO A 197 -8.13 -7.33 -1.53
N SER A 198 -7.88 -6.44 -2.50
CA SER A 198 -8.13 -6.70 -3.92
C SER A 198 -7.26 -7.80 -4.52
N LYS A 199 -5.98 -7.91 -4.15
CA LYS A 199 -5.08 -8.97 -4.64
C LYS A 199 -5.25 -10.25 -3.85
N THR A 200 -5.36 -10.14 -2.54
CA THR A 200 -5.56 -11.27 -1.63
C THR A 200 -6.81 -12.07 -1.96
N PHE A 201 -7.93 -11.39 -2.18
CA PHE A 201 -9.25 -12.03 -2.34
C PHE A 201 -9.84 -11.91 -3.75
N ASN A 202 -9.04 -11.48 -4.72
CA ASN A 202 -9.45 -11.34 -6.12
C ASN A 202 -10.68 -10.43 -6.34
N VAL A 203 -10.70 -9.25 -5.72
CA VAL A 203 -11.79 -8.27 -5.80
C VAL A 203 -11.39 -6.89 -6.34
N PRO A 204 -10.44 -6.76 -7.30
CA PRO A 204 -9.98 -5.44 -7.75
C PRO A 204 -11.08 -4.60 -8.41
N GLY A 205 -12.06 -5.25 -9.06
CA GLY A 205 -13.19 -4.59 -9.72
C GLY A 205 -14.15 -3.89 -8.76
N LEU A 206 -14.08 -4.16 -7.45
CA LEU A 206 -14.94 -3.54 -6.44
C LEU A 206 -14.36 -2.24 -5.85
N GLY A 207 -13.12 -1.92 -6.14
CA GLY A 207 -12.54 -0.61 -5.88
C GLY A 207 -12.59 -0.18 -4.40
N CYS A 208 -11.98 -0.95 -3.50
CA CYS A 208 -11.78 -0.58 -2.10
C CYS A 208 -10.33 -0.82 -1.69
N ALA A 209 -9.71 0.22 -1.14
CA ALA A 209 -8.36 0.22 -0.61
C ALA A 209 -8.31 1.12 0.62
N PHE A 210 -7.18 1.15 1.30
CA PHE A 210 -6.95 2.08 2.40
C PHE A 210 -5.48 2.46 2.51
N ALA A 211 -5.27 3.66 3.07
CA ALA A 211 -3.96 4.09 3.55
C ALA A 211 -3.92 4.00 5.07
N VAL A 212 -2.80 3.53 5.63
CA VAL A 212 -2.49 3.65 7.05
C VAL A 212 -1.47 4.76 7.22
N VAL A 213 -1.84 5.81 7.96
CA VAL A 213 -1.02 7.02 8.15
C VAL A 213 -1.02 7.41 9.63
N GLN A 214 -0.04 6.90 10.37
CA GLN A 214 0.03 7.10 11.83
C GLN A 214 0.40 8.54 12.22
N ASN A 215 1.12 9.27 11.35
CA ASN A 215 1.45 10.67 11.57
C ASN A 215 0.25 11.58 11.26
N PRO A 216 -0.31 12.30 12.23
CA PRO A 216 -1.48 13.15 12.01
C PRO A 216 -1.23 14.33 11.06
N VAL A 217 0.03 14.79 10.94
CA VAL A 217 0.38 15.87 10.00
C VAL A 217 0.36 15.35 8.56
N LEU A 218 0.94 14.18 8.31
CA LEU A 218 0.89 13.54 6.99
C LEU A 218 -0.56 13.20 6.62
N ARG A 219 -1.33 12.64 7.57
CA ARG A 219 -2.73 12.28 7.37
C ARG A 219 -3.58 13.51 6.99
N LYS A 220 -3.39 14.65 7.68
CA LYS A 220 -4.06 15.89 7.34
C LYS A 220 -3.72 16.40 5.93
N ARG A 221 -2.45 16.28 5.51
CA ARG A 221 -2.03 16.63 4.15
C ARG A 221 -2.70 15.74 3.10
N MET A 222 -2.80 14.43 3.36
CA MET A 222 -3.51 13.48 2.50
C MET A 222 -5.00 13.87 2.38
N HIS A 223 -5.69 14.11 3.48
CA HIS A 223 -7.10 14.57 3.47
C HIS A 223 -7.31 15.88 2.70
N ASN A 224 -6.41 16.84 2.85
CA ASN A 224 -6.49 18.09 2.08
C ASN A 224 -6.29 17.87 0.57
N ALA A 225 -5.42 16.93 0.20
CA ALA A 225 -5.12 16.65 -1.20
C ALA A 225 -6.21 15.84 -1.91
N GLU A 226 -7.01 15.03 -1.17
CA GLU A 226 -8.09 14.22 -1.75
C GLU A 226 -9.34 15.04 -2.08
N MET A 227 -9.56 16.16 -1.38
CA MET A 227 -10.81 16.94 -1.48
C MET A 227 -11.12 17.34 -2.93
N GLY A 228 -12.31 16.97 -3.39
CA GLY A 228 -12.83 17.29 -4.73
C GLY A 228 -12.19 16.54 -5.89
N ILE A 229 -11.29 15.57 -5.62
CA ILE A 229 -10.55 14.84 -6.67
C ILE A 229 -10.71 13.33 -6.52
N VAL A 230 -10.57 12.80 -5.29
CA VAL A 230 -10.69 11.37 -5.03
C VAL A 230 -12.14 11.06 -4.63
N PRO A 231 -12.85 10.20 -5.39
CA PRO A 231 -14.20 9.81 -5.03
C PRO A 231 -14.20 8.90 -3.79
N HIS A 232 -15.31 8.92 -3.06
CA HIS A 232 -15.53 7.99 -1.97
C HIS A 232 -15.53 6.54 -2.47
N VAL A 233 -15.13 5.61 -1.60
CA VAL A 233 -15.25 4.18 -1.89
C VAL A 233 -16.72 3.83 -2.04
N ASN A 234 -17.05 3.11 -3.12
CA ASN A 234 -18.41 2.68 -3.37
C ASN A 234 -18.89 1.66 -2.30
N VAL A 235 -20.19 1.62 -2.07
CA VAL A 235 -20.81 0.81 -1.01
C VAL A 235 -20.53 -0.69 -1.17
N LEU A 236 -20.51 -1.21 -2.39
CA LEU A 236 -20.24 -2.63 -2.63
C LEU A 236 -18.77 -2.98 -2.34
N GLY A 237 -17.86 -2.06 -2.65
CA GLY A 237 -16.45 -2.20 -2.29
C GLY A 237 -16.23 -2.21 -0.77
N GLN A 238 -16.95 -1.36 -0.02
CA GLN A 238 -16.91 -1.35 1.44
C GLN A 238 -17.41 -2.68 2.02
N VAL A 239 -18.54 -3.18 1.54
CA VAL A 239 -19.13 -4.48 1.96
C VAL A 239 -18.18 -5.64 1.65
N ALA A 240 -17.57 -5.66 0.47
CA ALA A 240 -16.63 -6.69 0.11
C ALA A 240 -15.35 -6.65 0.97
N CYS A 241 -14.83 -5.46 1.25
CA CYS A 241 -13.67 -5.25 2.10
C CYS A 241 -13.94 -5.73 3.54
N GLU A 242 -15.12 -5.39 4.10
CA GLU A 242 -15.54 -5.83 5.42
C GLU A 242 -15.61 -7.36 5.49
N ALA A 243 -16.30 -8.01 4.55
CA ALA A 243 -16.43 -9.46 4.52
C ALA A 243 -15.06 -10.15 4.30
N ALA A 244 -14.21 -9.58 3.44
CA ALA A 244 -12.87 -10.10 3.17
C ALA A 244 -12.03 -10.23 4.44
N PHE A 245 -11.94 -9.16 5.21
CA PHE A 245 -11.08 -9.10 6.39
C PHE A 245 -11.72 -9.66 7.67
N SER A 246 -13.04 -9.88 7.70
CA SER A 246 -13.70 -10.45 8.86
C SER A 246 -14.03 -11.93 8.75
N GLU A 247 -14.17 -12.49 7.52
CA GLU A 247 -14.74 -13.81 7.32
C GLU A 247 -13.88 -14.74 6.43
N CYS A 248 -12.74 -14.27 5.90
CA CYS A 248 -12.02 -15.02 4.86
C CYS A 248 -10.62 -15.51 5.26
N ASP A 249 -10.27 -15.53 6.56
CA ASP A 249 -8.96 -16.02 7.02
C ASP A 249 -8.68 -17.45 6.54
N ALA A 250 -9.62 -18.38 6.77
CA ALA A 250 -9.46 -19.78 6.38
C ALA A 250 -9.31 -19.96 4.86
N TRP A 251 -10.05 -19.17 4.07
CA TRP A 251 -9.92 -19.21 2.61
C TRP A 251 -8.53 -18.76 2.15
N LEU A 252 -7.97 -17.72 2.79
CA LEU A 252 -6.61 -17.26 2.51
C LEU A 252 -5.57 -18.30 2.91
N ASP A 253 -5.73 -18.91 4.08
CA ASP A 253 -4.81 -19.95 4.55
C ASP A 253 -4.81 -21.16 3.60
N ASP A 254 -5.96 -21.59 3.10
CA ASP A 254 -6.09 -22.65 2.08
C ASP A 254 -5.44 -22.24 0.75
N LEU A 255 -5.59 -20.98 0.33
CA LEU A 255 -4.96 -20.45 -0.88
C LEU A 255 -3.43 -20.48 -0.76
N LEU A 256 -2.88 -20.10 0.39
CA LEU A 256 -1.44 -20.09 0.62
C LEU A 256 -0.85 -21.50 0.65
N VAL A 257 -1.62 -22.50 1.08
CA VAL A 257 -1.22 -23.92 1.02
C VAL A 257 -1.20 -24.43 -0.43
N TYR A 258 -2.17 -24.05 -1.25
CA TYR A 258 -2.24 -24.42 -2.67
C TYR A 258 -1.06 -23.87 -3.47
#